data_cb75f8e2922e68ea8bbdd95d02786bf3
#
_entry.id   cb75f8e2922e68ea8bbdd95d02786bf3
#
_cell.length_a   1.000
_cell.length_b   1.000
_cell.length_c   1.000
_cell.angle_alpha   90.00
_cell.angle_beta   90.00
_cell.angle_gamma   90.00
#
_symmetry.space_group_name_H-M   'P 1'
#
loop_
_entity.id
_entity.type
_entity.pdbx_description
1 polymer ?
#
loop_
_entity_poly.entity_id
_entity_poly.type
_entity_poly.pdbx_seq_one_letter_code
_entity_poly.pdbx_strand_id
1 'polypeptide(L)'
;MTRAAALAICGALMFPAAAHGQSITGEVALSTGVSTDDVTAAAVQTRAFGDLTGGVRYFVEAAWARTSDDDSDAFSSAYPYANRVQFIEAYGERLFKPDGGLVNVRAGRFRTPFGIYNASDHAYSGFLRSPLVRYDGYYALSNTSLEHGASITAGMPSLNVEAAFGAPADVGIDRRQSGLDSTVRVQGYYGPLIAGVSYTRSRPVEEEALGGHASFAGIDARFTRGGVQVRGEWITGEPYPGSSTTGWYVDLFVHRTFMGPVTAVARIERLDFEADEEDENAFRRRQTIGARIRILEQLALTVNVIHQTGFGSEYRPTAMDVGVTWTARFR
;
A
#
# COMPACT_ATOMS: atom_id res chain seq x y z
N MET A 1 0.52 10.60 27.76
CA MET A 1 0.34 9.25 27.15
C MET A 1 1.65 8.48 27.24
N THR A 2 1.61 7.30 27.77
CA THR A 2 2.70 6.60 28.44
C THR A 2 3.70 5.97 27.47
N ARG A 3 4.98 6.15 27.77
CA ARG A 3 6.17 5.48 27.18
C ARG A 3 6.03 3.95 27.10
N ALA A 4 4.98 3.38 27.69
CA ALA A 4 4.69 1.95 27.73
C ALA A 4 4.22 1.34 26.39
N ALA A 5 3.55 2.10 25.51
CA ALA A 5 3.03 1.55 24.26
C ALA A 5 4.15 1.30 23.22
N ALA A 6 5.14 2.18 23.12
CA ALA A 6 6.27 1.98 22.21
C ALA A 6 7.19 0.84 22.64
N LEU A 7 7.35 0.61 23.95
CA LEU A 7 8.11 -0.51 24.50
C LEU A 7 7.38 -1.86 24.34
N ALA A 8 6.05 -1.87 24.34
CA ALA A 8 5.27 -3.10 24.16
C ALA A 8 5.39 -3.64 22.72
N ILE A 9 5.49 -2.77 21.71
CA ILE A 9 5.68 -3.19 20.32
C ILE A 9 7.07 -3.80 20.12
N CYS A 10 8.12 -3.22 20.71
CA CYS A 10 9.46 -3.80 20.67
C CYS A 10 9.58 -5.10 21.47
N GLY A 11 8.84 -5.24 22.56
CA GLY A 11 8.85 -6.44 23.40
C GLY A 11 8.10 -7.64 22.81
N ALA A 12 7.05 -7.41 22.04
CA ALA A 12 6.25 -8.49 21.43
C ALA A 12 6.97 -9.20 20.26
N LEU A 13 8.03 -8.60 19.70
CA LEU A 13 8.83 -9.20 18.64
C LEU A 13 10.06 -9.97 19.16
N MET A 14 10.31 -9.98 20.46
CA MET A 14 11.32 -10.85 21.05
C MET A 14 10.76 -12.27 21.24
N PHE A 15 10.53 -12.98 20.14
CA PHE A 15 10.34 -14.42 20.21
C PHE A 15 11.65 -15.07 20.69
N PRO A 16 11.60 -16.05 21.60
CA PRO A 16 12.78 -16.77 22.00
C PRO A 16 13.40 -17.45 20.78
N ALA A 17 14.57 -17.01 20.40
CA ALA A 17 15.40 -17.64 19.39
C ALA A 17 15.88 -18.99 19.92
N ALA A 18 15.11 -20.04 19.75
CA ALA A 18 15.53 -21.39 20.05
C ALA A 18 14.79 -22.42 19.21
N ALA A 19 15.17 -22.52 17.93
CA ALA A 19 15.04 -23.79 17.23
C ALA A 19 16.08 -23.79 16.08
N HIS A 20 16.88 -24.81 16.00
CA HIS A 20 17.93 -25.01 15.03
C HIS A 20 17.39 -24.86 13.59
N GLY A 21 17.93 -23.90 12.83
CA GLY A 21 17.62 -23.70 11.41
C GLY A 21 16.59 -22.60 11.08
N GLN A 22 16.18 -21.78 12.05
CA GLN A 22 15.29 -20.63 11.77
C GLN A 22 16.09 -19.35 11.57
N SER A 23 15.87 -18.67 10.46
CA SER A 23 16.34 -17.30 10.26
C SER A 23 15.20 -16.32 10.52
N ILE A 24 15.45 -15.30 11.34
CA ILE A 24 14.50 -14.23 11.59
C ILE A 24 15.16 -12.93 11.15
N THR A 25 14.51 -12.22 10.25
CA THR A 25 14.89 -10.85 9.89
C THR A 25 13.77 -9.93 10.31
N GLY A 26 14.13 -8.87 11.01
CA GLY A 26 13.19 -7.85 11.44
C GLY A 26 13.52 -6.49 10.84
N GLU A 27 12.49 -5.67 10.68
CA GLU A 27 12.59 -4.29 10.26
C GLU A 27 11.63 -3.44 11.08
N VAL A 28 12.09 -2.25 11.49
CA VAL A 28 11.26 -1.22 12.12
C VAL A 28 11.40 0.06 11.32
N ALA A 29 10.28 0.70 11.02
CA ALA A 29 10.23 2.03 10.45
C ALA A 29 9.42 2.96 11.37
N LEU A 30 9.97 4.11 11.68
CA LEU A 30 9.32 5.19 12.41
C LEU A 30 9.20 6.38 11.47
N SER A 31 8.01 6.91 11.31
CA SER A 31 7.75 8.06 10.45
C SER A 31 7.00 9.13 11.23
N THR A 32 7.33 10.40 10.98
CA THR A 32 6.56 11.53 11.47
C THR A 32 6.58 12.64 10.43
N GLY A 33 5.57 13.48 10.43
CA GLY A 33 5.49 14.56 9.46
C GLY A 33 4.51 15.65 9.84
N VAL A 34 4.63 16.75 9.10
CA VAL A 34 3.76 17.92 9.18
C VAL A 34 3.37 18.36 7.77
N SER A 35 2.13 18.84 7.63
CA SER A 35 1.60 19.43 6.41
C SER A 35 1.23 20.88 6.64
N THR A 36 1.32 21.71 5.60
CA THR A 36 0.74 23.09 5.62
C THR A 36 -0.78 23.07 5.68
N ASP A 37 -1.42 21.92 5.56
CA ASP A 37 -2.86 21.72 5.82
C ASP A 37 -3.17 21.64 7.33
N ASP A 38 -2.24 22.02 8.20
CA ASP A 38 -2.33 21.94 9.67
C ASP A 38 -2.43 20.51 10.19
N VAL A 39 -1.97 19.53 9.40
CA VAL A 39 -1.99 18.11 9.77
C VAL A 39 -0.61 17.67 10.26
N THR A 40 -0.61 16.93 11.36
CA THR A 40 0.55 16.23 11.87
C THR A 40 0.27 14.73 11.88
N ALA A 41 1.28 13.93 11.55
CA ALA A 41 1.14 12.48 11.55
C ALA A 41 2.36 11.78 12.15
N ALA A 42 2.13 10.60 12.69
CA ALA A 42 3.17 9.69 13.14
C ALA A 42 2.76 8.25 12.84
N ALA A 43 3.73 7.42 12.45
CA ALA A 43 3.50 6.01 12.19
C ALA A 43 4.68 5.17 12.68
N VAL A 44 4.38 3.96 13.13
CA VAL A 44 5.34 2.91 13.47
C VAL A 44 4.94 1.67 12.69
N GLN A 45 5.88 1.11 11.96
CA GLN A 45 5.73 -0.13 11.20
C GLN A 45 6.78 -1.11 11.68
N THR A 46 6.40 -2.35 11.89
CA THR A 46 7.30 -3.45 12.23
C THR A 46 7.05 -4.62 11.33
N ARG A 47 8.10 -5.23 10.81
CA ARG A 47 8.05 -6.43 9.98
C ARG A 47 8.96 -7.50 10.55
N ALA A 48 8.51 -8.74 10.51
CA ALA A 48 9.33 -9.90 10.80
C ALA A 48 9.07 -10.97 9.73
N PHE A 49 10.12 -11.55 9.21
CA PHE A 49 10.03 -12.61 8.21
C PHE A 49 11.21 -13.58 8.34
N GLY A 50 11.00 -14.79 7.88
CA GLY A 50 12.02 -15.83 7.96
C GLY A 50 11.52 -17.17 7.49
N ASP A 51 12.39 -18.16 7.66
CA ASP A 51 12.13 -19.54 7.27
C ASP A 51 11.80 -20.38 8.51
N LEU A 52 10.74 -21.18 8.39
CA LEU A 52 10.40 -22.23 9.33
C LEU A 52 10.90 -23.59 8.82
N THR A 53 10.84 -24.60 9.67
CA THR A 53 11.11 -25.97 9.28
C THR A 53 10.15 -26.44 8.19
N GLY A 54 10.60 -27.32 7.28
CA GLY A 54 9.76 -27.86 6.21
C GLY A 54 9.59 -26.96 4.98
N GLY A 55 10.42 -25.91 4.83
CA GLY A 55 10.39 -25.02 3.65
C GLY A 55 9.21 -24.06 3.64
N VAL A 56 8.62 -23.81 4.80
CA VAL A 56 7.59 -22.77 4.99
C VAL A 56 8.29 -21.47 5.37
N ARG A 57 7.93 -20.39 4.71
CA ARG A 57 8.31 -19.04 5.11
C ARG A 57 7.15 -18.36 5.82
N TYR A 58 7.44 -17.42 6.67
CA TYR A 58 6.44 -16.58 7.33
C TYR A 58 6.75 -15.11 7.13
N PHE A 59 5.69 -14.33 7.17
CA PHE A 59 5.75 -12.87 7.16
C PHE A 59 4.72 -12.34 8.15
N VAL A 60 5.13 -11.37 8.98
CA VAL A 60 4.27 -10.66 9.91
C VAL A 60 4.58 -9.18 9.81
N GLU A 61 3.55 -8.37 9.64
CA GLU A 61 3.63 -6.92 9.65
C GLU A 61 2.60 -6.36 10.61
N ALA A 62 3.04 -5.51 11.52
CA ALA A 62 2.18 -4.75 12.40
C ALA A 62 2.51 -3.27 12.28
N ALA A 63 1.48 -2.43 12.40
CA ALA A 63 1.64 -1.00 12.33
C ALA A 63 0.74 -0.28 13.33
N TRP A 64 1.13 0.93 13.66
CA TRP A 64 0.35 1.93 14.35
C TRP A 64 0.53 3.25 13.61
N ALA A 65 -0.55 3.96 13.40
CA ALA A 65 -0.50 5.29 12.80
C ALA A 65 -1.49 6.23 13.49
N ARG A 66 -1.19 7.50 13.47
CA ARG A 66 -2.05 8.56 13.98
C ARG A 66 -1.84 9.84 13.19
N THR A 67 -2.94 10.51 12.89
CA THR A 67 -2.99 11.87 12.35
C THR A 67 -3.72 12.80 13.31
N SER A 68 -3.51 14.10 13.17
CA SER A 68 -4.29 15.12 13.89
C SER A 68 -5.63 15.43 13.22
N ASP A 69 -5.83 15.00 11.97
CA ASP A 69 -7.04 15.18 11.19
C ASP A 69 -7.28 13.92 10.36
N ASP A 70 -8.32 13.17 10.71
CA ASP A 70 -8.65 11.88 10.10
C ASP A 70 -9.34 12.05 8.72
N ASP A 71 -9.88 13.24 8.42
CA ASP A 71 -10.51 13.55 7.14
C ASP A 71 -9.50 14.00 6.07
N SER A 72 -8.27 14.30 6.47
CA SER A 72 -7.21 14.71 5.56
C SER A 72 -6.51 13.52 4.91
N ASP A 73 -6.19 13.65 3.62
CA ASP A 73 -5.36 12.69 2.91
C ASP A 73 -3.85 12.89 3.12
N ALA A 74 -3.45 13.89 3.91
CA ALA A 74 -2.06 14.11 4.27
C ALA A 74 -1.51 12.88 4.99
N PHE A 75 -0.33 12.40 4.55
CA PHE A 75 0.34 11.20 5.04
C PHE A 75 -0.41 9.88 4.82
N SER A 76 -1.43 9.86 3.97
CA SER A 76 -2.21 8.66 3.63
C SER A 76 -1.40 7.53 2.96
N SER A 77 -0.14 7.78 2.57
CA SER A 77 0.77 6.72 2.13
C SER A 77 1.16 5.73 3.25
N ALA A 78 0.99 6.13 4.51
CA ALA A 78 1.12 5.24 5.66
C ALA A 78 -0.13 4.34 5.79
N TYR A 79 -0.29 3.71 6.94
CA TYR A 79 -1.46 2.87 7.21
C TYR A 79 -2.65 3.72 7.67
N PRO A 80 -3.87 3.17 7.67
CA PRO A 80 -5.03 3.84 8.23
C PRO A 80 -4.77 4.34 9.64
N TYR A 81 -5.22 5.55 9.91
CA TYR A 81 -4.98 6.25 11.17
C TYR A 81 -5.95 5.83 12.29
N ALA A 82 -5.85 4.60 12.72
CA ALA A 82 -6.76 4.06 13.74
C ALA A 82 -6.33 4.30 15.18
N ASN A 83 -5.21 4.98 15.43
CA ASN A 83 -4.61 5.19 16.76
C ASN A 83 -4.54 3.93 17.63
N ARG A 84 -4.43 2.78 17.00
CA ARG A 84 -4.28 1.46 17.62
C ARG A 84 -3.23 0.64 16.88
N VAL A 85 -2.64 -0.33 17.55
CA VAL A 85 -1.75 -1.30 16.89
C VAL A 85 -2.61 -2.26 16.07
N GLN A 86 -2.22 -2.47 14.83
CA GLN A 86 -2.91 -3.33 13.88
C GLN A 86 -1.95 -4.35 13.29
N PHE A 87 -2.41 -5.59 13.15
CA PHE A 87 -1.72 -6.56 12.29
C PHE A 87 -2.16 -6.29 10.85
N ILE A 88 -1.22 -5.88 10.03
CA ILE A 88 -1.47 -5.61 8.60
C ILE A 88 -1.43 -6.92 7.84
N GLU A 89 -0.31 -7.62 7.90
CA GLU A 89 -0.15 -8.92 7.27
C GLU A 89 0.36 -9.95 8.28
N ALA A 90 -0.12 -11.17 8.19
CA ALA A 90 0.36 -12.30 8.97
C ALA A 90 0.05 -13.58 8.21
N TYR A 91 1.02 -14.13 7.50
CA TYR A 91 0.82 -15.30 6.67
C TYR A 91 2.02 -16.26 6.68
N GLY A 92 1.72 -17.52 6.35
CA GLY A 92 2.71 -18.49 5.95
C GLY A 92 2.64 -18.76 4.46
N GLU A 93 3.79 -19.05 3.84
CA GLU A 93 3.84 -19.41 2.45
C GLU A 93 4.82 -20.56 2.20
N ARG A 94 4.52 -21.36 1.17
CA ARG A 94 5.39 -22.44 0.75
C ARG A 94 5.64 -22.38 -0.77
N LEU A 95 6.92 -22.41 -1.10
CA LEU A 95 7.36 -22.39 -2.49
C LEU A 95 7.66 -23.81 -2.97
N PHE A 96 7.07 -24.20 -4.10
CA PHE A 96 7.33 -25.40 -4.84
C PHE A 96 8.03 -25.04 -6.15
N LYS A 97 8.98 -25.84 -6.57
CA LYS A 97 9.77 -25.62 -7.81
C LYS A 97 9.58 -26.79 -8.76
N PRO A 98 8.44 -26.89 -9.47
CA PRO A 98 8.28 -27.85 -10.55
C PRO A 98 9.22 -27.49 -11.70
N ASP A 99 9.47 -28.48 -12.58
CA ASP A 99 10.30 -28.25 -13.75
C ASP A 99 9.73 -27.12 -14.62
N GLY A 100 10.56 -26.11 -14.90
CA GLY A 100 10.21 -24.97 -15.74
C GLY A 100 9.41 -23.85 -15.08
N GLY A 101 9.17 -23.91 -13.77
CA GLY A 101 8.41 -22.87 -13.09
C GLY A 101 8.53 -22.86 -11.57
N LEU A 102 7.66 -22.09 -10.95
CA LEU A 102 7.47 -22.10 -9.51
C LEU A 102 5.97 -21.99 -9.18
N VAL A 103 5.59 -22.57 -8.06
CA VAL A 103 4.26 -22.41 -7.47
C VAL A 103 4.44 -21.98 -6.03
N ASN A 104 3.82 -20.86 -5.65
CA ASN A 104 3.79 -20.40 -4.27
C ASN A 104 2.36 -20.48 -3.75
N VAL A 105 2.19 -21.08 -2.59
CA VAL A 105 0.90 -21.13 -1.88
C VAL A 105 1.06 -20.33 -0.61
N ARG A 106 0.16 -19.37 -0.38
CA ARG A 106 0.13 -18.50 0.79
C ARG A 106 -1.19 -18.67 1.53
N ALA A 107 -1.18 -18.64 2.85
CA ALA A 107 -2.38 -18.64 3.66
C ALA A 107 -2.19 -17.77 4.90
N GLY A 108 -3.25 -17.05 5.27
CA GLY A 108 -3.25 -16.13 6.39
C GLY A 108 -3.92 -14.80 6.06
N ARG A 109 -3.44 -13.73 6.68
CA ARG A 109 -3.84 -12.35 6.40
C ARG A 109 -2.81 -11.71 5.48
N PHE A 110 -3.22 -11.28 4.32
CA PHE A 110 -2.34 -10.70 3.31
C PHE A 110 -3.06 -9.62 2.50
N ARG A 111 -2.26 -8.78 1.81
CA ARG A 111 -2.80 -7.77 0.89
C ARG A 111 -3.37 -8.41 -0.34
N THR A 112 -4.53 -7.89 -0.75
CA THR A 112 -5.16 -8.24 -2.02
C THR A 112 -4.14 -8.04 -3.16
N PRO A 113 -3.87 -9.07 -3.97
CA PRO A 113 -2.86 -8.99 -5.03
C PRO A 113 -3.39 -8.23 -6.25
N PHE A 114 -3.55 -6.93 -6.11
CA PHE A 114 -4.07 -6.05 -7.15
C PHE A 114 -3.07 -4.93 -7.44
N GLY A 115 -2.68 -4.76 -8.72
CA GLY A 115 -1.80 -3.69 -9.17
C GLY A 115 -0.38 -3.73 -8.59
N ILE A 116 0.33 -2.61 -8.63
CA ILE A 116 1.73 -2.48 -8.17
C ILE A 116 1.91 -1.58 -6.96
N TYR A 117 0.87 -0.87 -6.53
CA TYR A 117 0.97 -0.01 -5.35
C TYR A 117 1.03 -0.85 -4.07
N ASN A 118 1.96 -0.52 -3.22
CA ASN A 118 2.13 -1.16 -1.92
C ASN A 118 2.30 -0.10 -0.83
N ALA A 119 1.31 0.03 0.05
CA ALA A 119 1.35 0.94 1.18
C ALA A 119 2.45 0.58 2.20
N SER A 120 2.89 -0.68 2.24
CA SER A 120 4.01 -1.09 3.10
C SER A 120 5.33 -0.43 2.76
N ASP A 121 5.45 0.14 1.57
CA ASP A 121 6.68 0.78 1.10
C ASP A 121 6.67 2.30 1.31
N HIS A 122 5.72 2.85 2.07
CA HIS A 122 5.58 4.29 2.32
C HIS A 122 6.87 4.94 2.83
N ALA A 123 7.61 4.25 3.70
CA ALA A 123 8.86 4.73 4.24
C ALA A 123 9.97 4.91 3.18
N TYR A 124 9.82 4.29 2.01
CA TYR A 124 10.83 4.25 0.95
C TYR A 124 10.38 4.94 -0.33
N SER A 125 9.08 5.12 -0.54
CA SER A 125 8.52 5.62 -1.81
C SER A 125 8.87 7.08 -2.10
N GLY A 126 9.07 7.90 -1.08
CA GLY A 126 9.28 9.34 -1.24
C GLY A 126 7.99 10.13 -1.49
N PHE A 127 6.83 9.49 -1.48
CA PHE A 127 5.52 10.13 -1.47
C PHE A 127 4.88 9.99 -0.10
N LEU A 128 4.39 11.09 0.45
CA LEU A 128 3.72 11.12 1.75
C LEU A 128 2.20 10.90 1.63
N ARG A 129 1.62 11.08 0.44
CA ARG A 129 0.22 10.77 0.15
C ARG A 129 0.10 9.57 -0.79
N SER A 130 -0.91 8.74 -0.55
CA SER A 130 -1.30 7.66 -1.45
C SER A 130 -1.79 8.22 -2.78
N PRO A 131 -1.70 7.47 -3.89
CA PRO A 131 -2.41 7.84 -5.11
C PRO A 131 -3.91 7.94 -4.86
N LEU A 132 -4.59 8.88 -5.53
CA LEU A 132 -6.05 9.07 -5.39
C LEU A 132 -6.83 7.77 -5.61
N VAL A 133 -6.47 6.98 -6.62
CA VAL A 133 -7.09 5.67 -6.92
C VAL A 133 -6.82 4.60 -5.87
N ARG A 134 -5.93 4.88 -4.90
CA ARG A 134 -5.51 3.99 -3.81
C ARG A 134 -5.72 4.62 -2.44
N TYR A 135 -6.17 5.86 -2.40
CA TYR A 135 -6.55 6.48 -1.16
C TYR A 135 -7.82 5.80 -0.64
N ASP A 136 -7.81 5.51 0.63
CA ASP A 136 -9.00 4.97 1.26
C ASP A 136 -10.11 6.00 1.18
N GLY A 137 -11.14 5.62 0.53
CA GLY A 137 -12.29 6.45 0.34
C GLY A 137 -13.40 5.62 -0.24
N TYR A 138 -14.51 6.22 -0.31
CA TYR A 138 -15.74 5.66 -0.77
C TYR A 138 -15.67 5.19 -2.23
N TYR A 139 -14.84 5.88 -3.04
CA TYR A 139 -14.81 5.69 -4.49
C TYR A 139 -13.52 5.08 -5.03
N ALA A 140 -12.60 4.68 -4.18
CA ALA A 140 -11.31 4.16 -4.63
C ALA A 140 -11.07 2.74 -4.14
N LEU A 141 -10.24 1.99 -4.85
CA LEU A 141 -9.74 0.72 -4.35
C LEU A 141 -8.69 1.01 -3.26
N SER A 142 -9.05 0.75 -2.03
CA SER A 142 -8.19 1.05 -0.87
C SER A 142 -6.80 0.42 -1.01
N ASN A 143 -5.78 1.18 -0.63
CA ASN A 143 -4.41 0.68 -0.48
C ASN A 143 -4.26 -0.32 0.68
N THR A 144 -5.28 -0.44 1.51
CA THR A 144 -5.33 -1.32 2.68
C THR A 144 -6.26 -2.51 2.48
N SER A 145 -6.68 -2.77 1.24
CA SER A 145 -7.42 -4.00 0.92
C SER A 145 -6.63 -5.21 1.36
N LEU A 146 -7.19 -5.93 2.32
CA LEU A 146 -6.59 -7.08 2.99
C LEU A 146 -7.57 -8.23 3.02
N GLU A 147 -7.05 -9.45 3.00
CA GLU A 147 -7.84 -10.67 3.01
C GLU A 147 -7.35 -11.62 4.11
N HIS A 148 -8.29 -12.28 4.79
CA HIS A 148 -8.05 -13.51 5.54
C HIS A 148 -8.38 -14.69 4.63
N GLY A 149 -7.35 -15.31 4.05
CA GLY A 149 -7.61 -16.32 3.03
C GLY A 149 -6.39 -17.08 2.58
N ALA A 150 -6.42 -17.46 1.31
CA ALA A 150 -5.33 -18.15 0.65
C ALA A 150 -5.09 -17.57 -0.75
N SER A 151 -3.84 -17.59 -1.20
CA SER A 151 -3.48 -17.30 -2.58
C SER A 151 -2.58 -18.38 -3.15
N ILE A 152 -2.65 -18.54 -4.46
CA ILE A 152 -1.76 -19.36 -5.25
C ILE A 152 -1.15 -18.53 -6.35
N THR A 153 0.17 -18.58 -6.46
CA THR A 153 0.91 -17.94 -7.54
C THR A 153 1.59 -19.02 -8.38
N ALA A 154 1.38 -18.98 -9.68
CA ALA A 154 2.11 -19.77 -10.65
C ALA A 154 3.04 -18.85 -11.46
N GLY A 155 4.36 -19.11 -11.42
CA GLY A 155 5.39 -18.30 -12.06
C GLY A 155 6.19 -19.06 -13.10
N MET A 156 6.42 -18.41 -14.23
CA MET A 156 7.36 -18.76 -15.30
C MET A 156 8.36 -17.61 -15.46
N PRO A 157 9.48 -17.78 -16.18
CA PRO A 157 10.49 -16.72 -16.29
C PRO A 157 9.98 -15.35 -16.79
N SER A 158 8.93 -15.35 -17.62
CA SER A 158 8.37 -14.13 -18.20
C SER A 158 6.94 -13.82 -17.78
N LEU A 159 6.30 -14.68 -16.98
CA LEU A 159 4.89 -14.57 -16.64
C LEU A 159 4.64 -15.03 -15.21
N ASN A 160 3.80 -14.30 -14.50
CA ASN A 160 3.29 -14.68 -13.18
C ASN A 160 1.76 -14.56 -13.18
N VAL A 161 1.09 -15.56 -12.63
CA VAL A 161 -0.37 -15.55 -12.43
C VAL A 161 -0.62 -15.80 -10.95
N GLU A 162 -1.35 -14.91 -10.31
CA GLU A 162 -1.77 -15.04 -8.90
C GLU A 162 -3.29 -15.01 -8.81
N ALA A 163 -3.84 -15.93 -8.04
CA ALA A 163 -5.25 -15.94 -7.67
C ALA A 163 -5.36 -15.97 -6.14
N ALA A 164 -6.23 -15.15 -5.58
CA ALA A 164 -6.49 -15.07 -4.15
C ALA A 164 -7.99 -15.18 -3.87
N PHE A 165 -8.29 -15.79 -2.73
CA PHE A 165 -9.64 -15.90 -2.17
C PHE A 165 -9.55 -15.68 -0.67
N GLY A 166 -10.44 -14.85 -0.12
CA GLY A 166 -10.47 -14.58 1.29
C GLY A 166 -11.72 -13.87 1.75
N ALA A 167 -11.84 -13.74 3.04
CA ALA A 167 -12.79 -12.82 3.64
C ALA A 167 -12.10 -11.46 3.82
N PRO A 168 -12.79 -10.34 3.59
CA PRO A 168 -12.25 -9.01 3.82
C PRO A 168 -11.69 -8.89 5.24
N ALA A 169 -10.54 -8.27 5.39
CA ALA A 169 -9.88 -8.07 6.65
C ALA A 169 -9.77 -6.59 6.96
N ASP A 170 -10.47 -6.13 7.99
CA ASP A 170 -10.47 -4.73 8.41
C ASP A 170 -9.11 -4.24 8.87
N VAL A 171 -8.79 -3.02 8.48
CA VAL A 171 -7.67 -2.25 9.00
C VAL A 171 -8.16 -0.87 9.44
N GLY A 172 -8.56 -0.78 10.70
CA GLY A 172 -8.77 0.50 11.34
C GLY A 172 -10.12 1.18 11.17
N ILE A 173 -10.94 0.75 10.25
CA ILE A 173 -12.30 1.23 10.06
C ILE A 173 -13.24 0.12 10.47
N ASP A 174 -14.34 0.45 11.15
CA ASP A 174 -15.34 -0.51 11.62
C ASP A 174 -16.21 -0.98 10.42
N ARG A 175 -15.57 -1.67 9.49
CA ARG A 175 -16.22 -2.24 8.30
C ARG A 175 -16.60 -3.68 8.58
N ARG A 176 -17.84 -3.90 8.91
CA ARG A 176 -18.41 -5.25 9.02
C ARG A 176 -18.71 -5.79 7.63
N GLN A 177 -17.68 -6.23 6.94
CA GLN A 177 -17.84 -6.88 5.65
C GLN A 177 -18.03 -8.38 5.84
N SER A 178 -19.05 -8.94 5.22
CA SER A 178 -19.28 -10.38 5.19
C SER A 178 -19.23 -10.87 3.74
N GLY A 179 -18.59 -11.99 3.50
CA GLY A 179 -18.54 -12.62 2.19
C GLY A 179 -17.12 -13.02 1.80
N LEU A 180 -16.96 -13.42 0.55
CA LEU A 180 -15.66 -13.81 0.01
C LEU A 180 -15.22 -12.80 -1.05
N ASP A 181 -14.00 -12.37 -0.93
CA ASP A 181 -13.27 -11.65 -1.96
C ASP A 181 -12.57 -12.63 -2.89
N SER A 182 -12.47 -12.26 -4.15
CA SER A 182 -11.69 -12.99 -5.14
C SER A 182 -10.88 -12.03 -5.98
N THR A 183 -9.62 -12.35 -6.19
CA THR A 183 -8.71 -11.52 -6.99
C THR A 183 -7.89 -12.40 -7.90
N VAL A 184 -7.71 -11.93 -9.12
CA VAL A 184 -6.79 -12.54 -10.09
C VAL A 184 -5.87 -11.46 -10.64
N ARG A 185 -4.58 -11.76 -10.71
CA ARG A 185 -3.58 -10.91 -11.30
C ARG A 185 -2.71 -11.70 -12.27
N VAL A 186 -2.46 -11.13 -13.44
CA VAL A 186 -1.48 -11.63 -14.41
C VAL A 186 -0.41 -10.56 -14.61
N GLN A 187 0.86 -10.95 -14.52
CA GLN A 187 1.99 -10.03 -14.61
C GLN A 187 3.06 -10.58 -15.55
N GLY A 188 3.47 -9.78 -16.54
CA GLY A 188 4.52 -10.09 -17.48
C GLY A 188 5.82 -9.34 -17.19
N TYR A 189 6.95 -9.95 -17.54
CA TYR A 189 8.30 -9.41 -17.36
C TYR A 189 9.03 -9.37 -18.70
N TYR A 190 9.45 -8.17 -19.10
CA TYR A 190 10.19 -7.97 -20.34
C TYR A 190 11.37 -7.00 -20.13
N GLY A 191 12.52 -7.53 -19.80
CA GLY A 191 13.70 -6.74 -19.49
C GLY A 191 13.44 -5.75 -18.34
N PRO A 192 13.56 -4.42 -18.58
CA PRO A 192 13.32 -3.41 -17.56
C PRO A 192 11.82 -3.12 -17.30
N LEU A 193 10.92 -3.69 -18.11
CA LEU A 193 9.48 -3.48 -18.03
C LEU A 193 8.80 -4.64 -17.29
N ILE A 194 7.94 -4.29 -16.36
CA ILE A 194 6.97 -5.18 -15.73
C ILE A 194 5.61 -4.58 -16.02
N ALA A 195 4.67 -5.38 -16.50
CA ALA A 195 3.30 -4.94 -16.74
C ALA A 195 2.33 -5.99 -16.24
N GLY A 196 1.16 -5.56 -15.77
CA GLY A 196 0.16 -6.44 -15.22
C GLY A 196 -1.26 -6.00 -15.49
N VAL A 197 -2.16 -6.96 -15.36
CA VAL A 197 -3.61 -6.74 -15.32
C VAL A 197 -4.16 -7.42 -14.07
N SER A 198 -5.14 -6.80 -13.45
CA SER A 198 -5.76 -7.29 -12.22
C SER A 198 -7.27 -7.13 -12.28
N TYR A 199 -7.96 -8.07 -11.68
CA TYR A 199 -9.38 -7.97 -11.42
C TYR A 199 -9.65 -8.42 -9.99
N THR A 200 -10.49 -7.68 -9.27
CA THR A 200 -10.98 -8.07 -7.95
C THR A 200 -12.48 -7.88 -7.85
N ARG A 201 -13.10 -8.77 -7.11
CA ARG A 201 -14.49 -8.67 -6.68
C ARG A 201 -14.52 -8.87 -5.19
N SER A 202 -15.09 -7.89 -4.49
CA SER A 202 -15.08 -7.80 -3.06
C SER A 202 -16.45 -7.36 -2.55
N ARG A 203 -16.63 -7.30 -1.25
CA ARG A 203 -17.83 -6.69 -0.68
C ARG A 203 -17.65 -5.17 -0.62
N PRO A 204 -18.75 -4.41 -0.84
CA PRO A 204 -18.70 -2.97 -0.70
C PRO A 204 -18.44 -2.56 0.75
N VAL A 205 -17.94 -1.34 0.90
CA VAL A 205 -17.57 -0.77 2.19
C VAL A 205 -18.76 -0.56 3.13
N GLU A 206 -19.95 -0.31 2.60
CA GLU A 206 -21.14 -0.04 3.39
C GLU A 206 -22.13 -1.20 3.39
N GLU A 207 -22.65 -1.53 4.58
CA GLU A 207 -23.73 -2.50 4.76
C GLU A 207 -25.01 -2.10 4.03
N GLU A 208 -25.25 -0.79 3.88
CA GLU A 208 -26.43 -0.22 3.24
C GLU A 208 -26.40 -0.35 1.71
N ALA A 209 -25.28 -0.59 1.12
CA ALA A 209 -25.16 -0.92 -0.30
C ALA A 209 -25.68 -2.34 -0.62
N LEU A 210 -26.61 -2.80 0.17
CA LEU A 210 -27.67 -3.80 -0.08
C LEU A 210 -27.22 -5.02 -0.90
N GLY A 211 -26.27 -5.78 -0.35
CA GLY A 211 -25.99 -7.11 -0.88
C GLY A 211 -25.25 -7.13 -2.23
N GLY A 212 -24.79 -6.00 -2.71
CA GLY A 212 -23.98 -5.87 -3.91
C GLY A 212 -22.53 -6.29 -3.70
N HIS A 213 -21.74 -6.13 -4.73
CA HIS A 213 -20.31 -6.36 -4.72
C HIS A 213 -19.60 -5.11 -5.26
N ALA A 214 -18.48 -4.75 -4.66
CA ALA A 214 -17.50 -3.89 -5.30
C ALA A 214 -16.72 -4.71 -6.34
N SER A 215 -16.42 -4.13 -7.49
CA SER A 215 -15.58 -4.77 -8.48
C SER A 215 -14.64 -3.77 -9.13
N PHE A 216 -13.38 -4.16 -9.30
CA PHE A 216 -12.36 -3.32 -9.92
C PHE A 216 -11.55 -4.11 -10.93
N ALA A 217 -11.26 -3.47 -12.05
CA ALA A 217 -10.28 -3.93 -13.03
C ALA A 217 -9.15 -2.90 -13.12
N GLY A 218 -7.93 -3.34 -13.33
CA GLY A 218 -6.79 -2.45 -13.43
C GLY A 218 -5.70 -2.95 -14.35
N ILE A 219 -4.96 -2.00 -14.88
CA ILE A 219 -3.74 -2.21 -15.64
C ILE A 219 -2.62 -1.48 -14.92
N ASP A 220 -1.47 -2.12 -14.77
CA ASP A 220 -0.30 -1.52 -14.16
C ASP A 220 0.96 -1.74 -14.98
N ALA A 221 1.92 -0.82 -14.85
CA ALA A 221 3.23 -0.98 -15.44
C ALA A 221 4.32 -0.32 -14.60
N ARG A 222 5.52 -0.91 -14.62
CA ARG A 222 6.73 -0.37 -14.04
C ARG A 222 7.91 -0.57 -14.99
N PHE A 223 8.59 0.51 -15.30
CA PHE A 223 9.82 0.53 -16.09
C PHE A 223 10.96 1.07 -15.23
N THR A 224 12.09 0.36 -15.18
CA THR A 224 13.26 0.77 -14.38
C THR A 224 14.53 0.65 -15.22
N ARG A 225 15.24 1.76 -15.45
CA ARG A 225 16.50 1.78 -16.19
C ARG A 225 17.39 2.96 -15.77
N GLY A 226 18.68 2.71 -15.53
CA GLY A 226 19.69 3.75 -15.34
C GLY A 226 19.41 4.73 -14.20
N GLY A 227 18.82 4.28 -13.08
CA GLY A 227 18.45 5.12 -11.94
C GLY A 227 17.16 5.94 -12.16
N VAL A 228 16.41 5.64 -13.21
CA VAL A 228 15.06 6.19 -13.43
C VAL A 228 14.06 5.05 -13.34
N GLN A 229 12.99 5.26 -12.56
CA GLN A 229 11.84 4.38 -12.52
C GLN A 229 10.59 5.18 -12.85
N VAL A 230 9.77 4.66 -13.74
CA VAL A 230 8.41 5.12 -13.99
C VAL A 230 7.48 3.99 -13.64
N ARG A 231 6.41 4.28 -12.92
CA ARG A 231 5.34 3.31 -12.66
C ARG A 231 3.99 4.00 -12.71
N GLY A 232 2.95 3.24 -12.98
CA GLY A 232 1.60 3.77 -12.94
C GLY A 232 0.57 2.65 -12.92
N GLU A 233 -0.63 3.03 -12.55
CA GLU A 233 -1.83 2.20 -12.60
C GLU A 233 -2.97 3.00 -13.23
N TRP A 234 -3.82 2.30 -13.94
CA TRP A 234 -5.15 2.72 -14.32
C TRP A 234 -6.14 1.73 -13.74
N ILE A 235 -7.15 2.21 -13.04
CA ILE A 235 -8.14 1.40 -12.33
C ILE A 235 -9.52 1.92 -12.69
N THR A 236 -10.43 1.01 -12.99
CA THR A 236 -11.85 1.32 -13.17
C THR A 236 -12.68 0.29 -12.41
N GLY A 237 -13.85 0.68 -11.94
CA GLY A 237 -14.71 -0.24 -11.23
C GLY A 237 -15.99 0.37 -10.70
N GLU A 238 -16.69 -0.46 -9.98
CA GLU A 238 -17.93 -0.17 -9.27
C GLU A 238 -17.65 -0.38 -7.77
N PRO A 239 -17.37 0.69 -7.02
CA PRO A 239 -17.07 0.60 -5.58
C PRO A 239 -18.28 0.14 -4.75
N TYR A 240 -19.49 0.41 -5.21
CA TYR A 240 -20.76 -0.10 -4.70
C TYR A 240 -21.80 -0.12 -5.83
N PRO A 241 -22.90 -0.86 -5.71
CA PRO A 241 -23.89 -0.97 -6.78
C PRO A 241 -24.44 0.37 -7.25
N GLY A 242 -24.40 0.60 -8.56
CA GLY A 242 -24.87 1.82 -9.20
C GLY A 242 -23.87 2.97 -9.21
N SER A 243 -22.70 2.81 -8.61
CA SER A 243 -21.62 3.80 -8.67
C SER A 243 -20.62 3.46 -9.77
N SER A 244 -19.86 4.44 -10.22
CA SER A 244 -18.73 4.20 -11.09
C SER A 244 -17.51 5.00 -10.67
N THR A 245 -16.33 4.43 -10.87
CA THR A 245 -15.06 5.12 -10.66
C THR A 245 -14.06 4.76 -11.72
N THR A 246 -13.28 5.73 -12.13
CA THR A 246 -12.11 5.51 -13.00
C THR A 246 -11.01 6.47 -12.60
N GLY A 247 -9.81 5.95 -12.47
CA GLY A 247 -8.70 6.80 -12.14
C GLY A 247 -7.36 6.21 -12.52
N TRP A 248 -6.34 7.04 -12.45
CA TRP A 248 -4.97 6.66 -12.79
C TRP A 248 -3.95 7.52 -12.07
N TYR A 249 -2.76 6.99 -11.94
CA TYR A 249 -1.59 7.77 -11.57
C TYR A 249 -0.36 7.32 -12.35
N VAL A 250 0.61 8.23 -12.46
CA VAL A 250 1.96 7.95 -12.96
C VAL A 250 2.96 8.58 -12.01
N ASP A 251 3.86 7.73 -11.50
CA ASP A 251 4.99 8.09 -10.63
C ASP A 251 6.28 8.08 -11.43
N LEU A 252 7.11 9.10 -11.22
CA LEU A 252 8.49 9.18 -11.67
C LEU A 252 9.42 9.24 -10.46
N PHE A 253 10.43 8.39 -10.45
CA PHE A 253 11.54 8.41 -9.49
C PHE A 253 12.85 8.58 -10.25
N VAL A 254 13.66 9.55 -9.84
CA VAL A 254 14.97 9.79 -10.42
C VAL A 254 16.03 9.75 -9.32
N HIS A 255 16.87 8.74 -9.40
CA HIS A 255 18.04 8.60 -8.57
C HIS A 255 19.29 8.54 -9.48
N ARG A 256 20.11 9.55 -9.44
CA ARG A 256 21.32 9.64 -10.25
C ARG A 256 22.55 9.76 -9.36
N THR A 257 23.67 9.21 -9.79
CA THR A 257 24.91 9.23 -9.02
C THR A 257 25.35 10.65 -8.66
N PHE A 258 25.13 11.62 -9.56
CA PHE A 258 25.45 13.03 -9.29
C PHE A 258 24.53 13.73 -8.28
N MET A 259 23.35 13.14 -8.00
CA MET A 259 22.41 13.67 -6.99
C MET A 259 22.78 13.22 -5.56
N GLY A 260 23.77 12.35 -5.41
CA GLY A 260 24.19 11.82 -4.12
C GLY A 260 23.03 11.09 -3.42
N PRO A 261 22.67 11.50 -2.17
CA PRO A 261 21.65 10.83 -1.37
C PRO A 261 20.20 11.20 -1.76
N VAL A 262 20.01 11.99 -2.84
CA VAL A 262 18.70 12.53 -3.21
C VAL A 262 18.02 11.65 -4.25
N THR A 263 16.74 11.36 -4.02
CA THR A 263 15.83 10.80 -5.01
C THR A 263 14.73 11.83 -5.29
N ALA A 264 14.69 12.36 -6.50
CA ALA A 264 13.59 13.22 -6.93
C ALA A 264 12.37 12.37 -7.27
N VAL A 265 11.18 12.85 -6.91
CA VAL A 265 9.92 12.17 -7.17
C VAL A 265 8.91 13.14 -7.79
N ALA A 266 8.09 12.64 -8.71
CA ALA A 266 6.96 13.37 -9.24
C ALA A 266 5.80 12.41 -9.48
N ARG A 267 4.56 12.87 -9.26
CA ARG A 267 3.33 12.15 -9.53
C ARG A 267 2.32 13.06 -10.20
N ILE A 268 1.63 12.52 -11.19
CA ILE A 268 0.41 13.10 -11.75
C ILE A 268 -0.69 12.05 -11.63
N GLU A 269 -1.89 12.49 -11.24
CA GLU A 269 -2.98 11.57 -10.98
C GLU A 269 -4.35 12.20 -11.17
N ARG A 270 -5.33 11.36 -11.41
CA ARG A 270 -6.72 11.74 -11.56
C ARG A 270 -7.62 10.61 -11.08
N LEU A 271 -8.72 10.99 -10.46
CA LEU A 271 -9.84 10.14 -10.08
C LEU A 271 -11.12 10.82 -10.54
N ASP A 272 -11.89 10.12 -11.34
CA ASP A 272 -13.26 10.48 -11.74
C ASP A 272 -14.20 9.52 -11.05
N PHE A 273 -15.29 9.99 -10.48
CA PHE A 273 -16.28 9.15 -9.81
C PHE A 273 -17.69 9.74 -9.95
N GLU A 274 -18.66 8.85 -9.93
CA GLU A 274 -20.07 9.12 -10.02
C GLU A 274 -20.75 8.43 -8.84
N ALA A 275 -21.52 9.21 -8.03
CA ALA A 275 -22.12 8.79 -6.78
C ALA A 275 -23.60 8.74 -7.01
N ASP A 276 -24.45 8.41 -7.50
CA ASP A 276 -25.90 8.43 -7.70
C ASP A 276 -26.39 9.38 -8.82
N GLU A 277 -27.62 9.13 -9.25
CA GLU A 277 -28.23 9.80 -10.40
C GLU A 277 -28.39 11.34 -10.23
N GLU A 278 -28.24 11.87 -9.01
CA GLU A 278 -28.41 13.29 -8.70
C GLU A 278 -27.09 14.06 -8.54
N ASP A 279 -25.96 13.37 -8.39
CA ASP A 279 -24.64 14.00 -8.26
C ASP A 279 -23.97 14.15 -9.62
N GLU A 280 -23.63 15.38 -9.96
CA GLU A 280 -22.81 15.66 -11.13
C GLU A 280 -21.47 14.90 -11.04
N ASN A 281 -21.00 14.39 -12.17
CA ASN A 281 -19.70 13.73 -12.31
C ASN A 281 -18.61 14.53 -11.57
N ALA A 282 -18.14 13.98 -10.47
CA ALA A 282 -17.09 14.61 -9.69
C ALA A 282 -15.73 14.09 -10.11
N PHE A 283 -14.74 14.96 -10.07
CA PHE A 283 -13.37 14.56 -10.32
C PHE A 283 -12.41 15.16 -9.28
N ARG A 284 -11.30 14.48 -9.07
CA ARG A 284 -10.17 14.98 -8.31
C ARG A 284 -8.89 14.80 -9.15
N ARG A 285 -8.08 15.83 -9.25
CA ARG A 285 -6.78 15.79 -9.91
C ARG A 285 -5.71 16.30 -8.96
N ARG A 286 -4.56 15.63 -8.95
CA ARG A 286 -3.44 16.01 -8.10
C ARG A 286 -2.11 15.89 -8.84
N GLN A 287 -1.22 16.81 -8.56
CA GLN A 287 0.17 16.81 -9.00
C GLN A 287 1.04 16.91 -7.76
N THR A 288 2.07 16.08 -7.67
CA THR A 288 3.02 16.07 -6.57
C THR A 288 4.43 16.13 -7.15
N ILE A 289 5.25 17.03 -6.62
CA ILE A 289 6.68 17.09 -6.90
C ILE A 289 7.40 17.08 -5.56
N GLY A 290 8.48 16.32 -5.46
CA GLY A 290 9.19 16.23 -4.20
C GLY A 290 10.56 15.59 -4.29
N ALA A 291 11.14 15.40 -3.13
CA ALA A 291 12.40 14.73 -2.99
C ALA A 291 12.44 13.92 -1.68
N ARG A 292 13.08 12.76 -1.75
CA ARG A 292 13.50 12.00 -0.58
C ARG A 292 15.00 12.11 -0.45
N ILE A 293 15.48 12.62 0.69
CA ILE A 293 16.88 12.90 0.98
C ILE A 293 17.33 11.95 2.09
N ARG A 294 18.25 11.04 1.80
CA ARG A 294 18.84 10.15 2.80
C ARG A 294 19.95 10.89 3.55
N ILE A 295 19.65 11.34 4.76
CA ILE A 295 20.57 12.07 5.64
C ILE A 295 21.62 11.11 6.23
N LEU A 296 21.16 9.95 6.69
CA LEU A 296 21.97 8.83 7.18
C LEU A 296 21.47 7.54 6.52
N GLU A 297 22.18 6.45 6.73
CA GLU A 297 21.74 5.15 6.22
C GLU A 297 20.33 4.79 6.68
N GLN A 298 20.01 5.10 7.94
CA GLN A 298 18.72 4.82 8.56
C GLN A 298 17.75 6.01 8.55
N LEU A 299 18.18 7.23 8.20
CA LEU A 299 17.37 8.43 8.34
C LEU A 299 17.15 9.12 7.01
N ALA A 300 15.92 9.37 6.66
CA ALA A 300 15.53 10.11 5.45
C ALA A 300 14.55 11.23 5.76
N LEU A 301 14.72 12.34 5.06
CA LEU A 301 13.77 13.45 4.97
C LEU A 301 13.02 13.35 3.64
N THR A 302 11.72 13.53 3.66
CA THR A 302 10.88 13.62 2.47
C THR A 302 10.17 14.97 2.46
N VAL A 303 10.17 15.63 1.31
CA VAL A 303 9.44 16.89 1.09
C VAL A 303 8.62 16.73 -0.18
N ASN A 304 7.32 17.00 -0.09
CA ASN A 304 6.41 16.99 -1.23
C ASN A 304 5.67 18.34 -1.32
N VAL A 305 5.59 18.89 -2.51
CA VAL A 305 4.71 20.01 -2.85
C VAL A 305 3.59 19.43 -3.71
N ILE A 306 2.36 19.72 -3.32
CA ILE A 306 1.16 19.11 -3.86
C ILE A 306 0.26 20.20 -4.36
N HIS A 307 -0.28 20.03 -5.57
CA HIS A 307 -1.33 20.88 -6.12
C HIS A 307 -2.53 20.03 -6.49
N GLN A 308 -3.72 20.40 -5.98
CA GLN A 308 -4.97 19.67 -6.18
C GLN A 308 -6.03 20.57 -6.82
N THR A 309 -6.89 19.98 -7.66
CA THR A 309 -8.07 20.64 -8.24
C THR A 309 -9.23 19.66 -8.28
N GLY A 310 -10.45 20.18 -8.32
CA GLY A 310 -11.69 19.40 -8.32
C GLY A 310 -12.26 19.20 -6.92
N PHE A 311 -13.10 18.23 -6.75
CA PHE A 311 -13.88 17.99 -5.54
C PHE A 311 -13.03 17.96 -4.27
N GLY A 312 -13.40 18.72 -3.27
CA GLY A 312 -12.72 18.81 -1.97
C GLY A 312 -11.40 19.58 -1.97
N SER A 313 -10.99 20.19 -3.10
CA SER A 313 -9.75 20.98 -3.20
C SER A 313 -9.94 22.48 -3.06
N GLU A 314 -11.18 22.94 -2.89
CA GLU A 314 -11.58 24.35 -2.98
C GLU A 314 -10.96 25.20 -1.86
N TYR A 315 -10.72 24.59 -0.71
CA TYR A 315 -10.21 25.30 0.48
C TYR A 315 -8.68 25.39 0.51
N ARG A 316 -7.96 24.40 -0.01
CA ARG A 316 -6.49 24.36 0.00
C ARG A 316 -5.92 23.68 -1.25
N PRO A 317 -5.83 24.41 -2.37
CA PRO A 317 -5.39 23.83 -3.65
C PRO A 317 -3.90 23.46 -3.64
N THR A 318 -3.10 24.00 -2.73
CA THR A 318 -1.66 23.74 -2.66
C THR A 318 -1.24 23.47 -1.22
N ALA A 319 -0.54 22.36 -1.03
CA ALA A 319 0.01 21.94 0.25
C ALA A 319 1.50 21.59 0.12
N MET A 320 2.21 21.65 1.24
CA MET A 320 3.56 21.13 1.39
C MET A 320 3.59 20.15 2.57
N ASP A 321 3.96 18.92 2.28
CA ASP A 321 4.15 17.88 3.29
C ASP A 321 5.64 17.65 3.52
N VAL A 322 6.04 17.59 4.78
CA VAL A 322 7.42 17.29 5.20
C VAL A 322 7.39 16.11 6.16
N GLY A 323 8.14 15.07 5.86
CA GLY A 323 8.19 13.87 6.67
C GLY A 323 9.61 13.41 6.94
N VAL A 324 9.83 12.85 8.11
CA VAL A 324 11.09 12.21 8.52
C VAL A 324 10.81 10.74 8.77
N THR A 325 11.64 9.87 8.22
CA THR A 325 11.54 8.42 8.41
C THR A 325 12.87 7.87 8.88
N TRP A 326 12.83 7.11 9.97
CA TRP A 326 13.94 6.32 10.46
C TRP A 326 13.63 4.84 10.28
N THR A 327 14.63 4.07 9.80
CA THR A 327 14.49 2.63 9.57
C THR A 327 15.64 1.86 10.19
N ALA A 328 15.38 0.72 10.80
CA ALA A 328 16.40 -0.20 11.29
C ALA A 328 16.06 -1.63 10.89
N ARG A 329 17.10 -2.41 10.57
CA ARG A 329 17.02 -3.86 10.30
C ARG A 329 17.86 -4.61 11.31
N PHE A 330 17.36 -5.76 11.73
CA PHE A 330 18.04 -6.65 12.66
C PHE A 330 17.85 -8.11 12.22
N ARG A 331 18.86 -8.92 12.53
CA ARG A 331 18.90 -10.36 12.26
C ARG A 331 19.11 -11.13 13.55
#